data_198efc962911c8c1585d17140611e32e
#
_entry.id   198efc962911c8c1585d17140611e32e
#
_cell.length_a   1.000
_cell.length_b   1.000
_cell.length_c   1.000
_cell.angle_alpha   90.00
_cell.angle_beta   90.00
_cell.angle_gamma   90.00
#
_symmetry.space_group_name_H-M   'P 1'
#
loop_
_entity.id
_entity.type
_entity.pdbx_description
1 polymer ?
#
loop_
_entity_poly.entity_id
_entity_poly.type
_entity_poly.pdbx_seq_one_letter_code
_entity_poly.pdbx_strand_id
1 'polypeptide(L)'
;RSVRFRNVKGAAETIRENNALGAICARVCPTERYCESACTRAKIDGPIDIGGIQRYVTDMERKENMQILHAGKENGMNVAIIGSGPAGLQAAATLRQKGYGVDIYEKNAKAGGYLTYGIPEYRLPEAIVDYEVQRIVNLGANIKYNVAVGKDITMD
;
A
#
# COMPACT_ATOMS: atom_id res chain seq x y z
N ARG A 1 15.06 -6.08 13.24
CA ARG A 1 16.41 -6.61 12.99
C ARG A 1 17.10 -5.85 11.87
N SER A 2 16.55 -5.80 10.66
CA SER A 2 17.17 -5.15 9.49
C SER A 2 17.55 -3.68 9.75
N VAL A 3 16.66 -2.87 10.35
CA VAL A 3 16.94 -1.48 10.68
C VAL A 3 18.12 -1.34 11.65
N ARG A 4 18.22 -2.21 12.66
CA ARG A 4 19.35 -2.23 13.61
C ARG A 4 20.70 -2.40 12.89
N PHE A 5 20.72 -3.19 11.82
CA PHE A 5 21.93 -3.42 11.01
C PHE A 5 22.05 -2.48 9.81
N ARG A 6 21.27 -1.38 9.80
CA ARG A 6 21.23 -0.37 8.72
C ARG A 6 20.89 -0.94 7.33
N ASN A 7 20.28 -2.13 7.28
CA ASN A 7 19.75 -2.72 6.05
C ASN A 7 18.34 -2.18 5.78
N VAL A 8 18.25 -0.94 5.31
CA VAL A 8 16.97 -0.28 5.03
C VAL A 8 16.22 -0.99 3.90
N LYS A 9 16.93 -1.44 2.86
CA LYS A 9 16.32 -2.18 1.74
C LYS A 9 15.66 -3.47 2.21
N GLY A 10 16.36 -4.32 2.99
CA GLY A 10 15.78 -5.55 3.53
C GLY A 10 14.65 -5.29 4.54
N ALA A 11 14.65 -4.13 5.20
CA ALA A 11 13.52 -3.71 6.02
C ALA A 11 12.30 -3.35 5.16
N ALA A 12 12.51 -2.62 4.05
CA ALA A 12 11.46 -2.28 3.10
C ALA A 12 10.87 -3.54 2.44
N GLU A 13 11.70 -4.49 2.04
CA GLU A 13 11.27 -5.80 1.52
C GLU A 13 10.33 -6.50 2.51
N THR A 14 10.73 -6.62 3.77
CA THR A 14 9.92 -7.25 4.82
C THR A 14 8.56 -6.55 5.02
N ILE A 15 8.53 -5.20 4.96
CA ILE A 15 7.28 -4.44 5.05
C ILE A 15 6.40 -4.73 3.83
N ARG A 16 6.98 -4.66 2.63
CA ARG A 16 6.23 -4.77 1.36
C ARG A 16 5.73 -6.18 1.07
N GLU A 17 6.37 -7.20 1.56
CA GLU A 17 5.87 -8.58 1.51
C GLU A 17 4.50 -8.72 2.19
N ASN A 18 4.27 -7.96 3.25
CA ASN A 18 3.05 -8.06 4.05
C ASN A 18 2.04 -6.92 3.78
N ASN A 19 2.52 -5.77 3.36
CA ASN A 19 1.72 -4.56 3.22
C ASN A 19 2.24 -3.67 2.09
N ALA A 20 1.57 -3.72 0.93
CA ALA A 20 1.90 -2.87 -0.20
C ALA A 20 1.66 -1.37 0.08
N LEU A 21 0.80 -1.03 1.05
CA LEU A 21 0.46 0.34 1.46
C LEU A 21 1.19 0.76 2.75
N GLY A 22 2.41 0.30 2.95
CA GLY A 22 3.19 0.48 4.17
C GLY A 22 3.39 1.94 4.58
N ALA A 23 3.61 2.86 3.64
CA ALA A 23 3.81 4.28 3.93
C ALA A 23 2.52 4.95 4.43
N ILE A 24 1.36 4.53 3.94
CA ILE A 24 0.06 4.98 4.40
C ILE A 24 -0.23 4.43 5.80
N CYS A 25 -0.11 3.11 5.98
CA CYS A 25 -0.36 2.47 7.27
C CYS A 25 0.52 3.05 8.39
N ALA A 26 1.79 3.34 8.10
CA ALA A 26 2.72 3.96 9.04
C ALA A 26 2.29 5.36 9.55
N ARG A 27 1.32 6.01 8.86
CA ARG A 27 0.83 7.34 9.20
C ARG A 27 -0.55 7.35 9.84
N VAL A 28 -1.40 6.42 9.44
CA VAL A 28 -2.83 6.46 9.82
C VAL A 28 -3.27 5.32 10.72
N CYS A 29 -2.53 4.21 10.73
CA CYS A 29 -2.87 3.07 11.58
C CYS A 29 -2.60 3.42 13.06
N PRO A 30 -3.56 3.18 13.97
CA PRO A 30 -3.34 3.33 15.41
C PRO A 30 -2.52 2.15 15.96
N THR A 31 -1.22 2.14 15.66
CA THR A 31 -0.29 1.04 15.96
C THR A 31 -0.23 0.72 17.45
N GLU A 32 -0.40 1.74 18.29
CA GLU A 32 -0.47 1.62 19.76
C GLU A 32 -1.62 0.71 20.24
N ARG A 33 -2.69 0.61 19.45
CA ARG A 33 -3.85 -0.24 19.76
C ARG A 33 -3.77 -1.64 19.16
N TYR A 34 -2.88 -1.85 18.20
CA TYR A 34 -2.77 -3.10 17.45
C TYR A 34 -1.41 -3.77 17.65
N CYS A 35 -0.48 -3.56 16.72
CA CYS A 35 0.78 -4.30 16.73
C CYS A 35 1.69 -3.93 17.89
N GLU A 36 1.68 -2.70 18.38
CA GLU A 36 2.49 -2.26 19.52
C GLU A 36 1.92 -2.77 20.85
N SER A 37 0.59 -2.78 21.01
CA SER A 37 -0.05 -3.36 22.22
C SER A 37 0.23 -4.85 22.37
N ALA A 38 0.40 -5.57 21.26
CA ALA A 38 0.69 -6.99 21.23
C ALA A 38 2.20 -7.31 21.21
N CYS A 39 3.04 -6.28 21.26
CA CYS A 39 4.49 -6.46 21.20
C CYS A 39 5.02 -7.21 22.44
N THR A 40 5.70 -8.34 22.21
CA THR A 40 6.27 -9.15 23.31
C THR A 40 7.29 -8.39 24.14
N ARG A 41 7.98 -7.41 23.54
CA ARG A 41 8.94 -6.55 24.23
C ARG A 41 8.29 -5.63 25.27
N ALA A 42 6.99 -5.33 25.14
CA ALA A 42 6.26 -4.54 26.12
C ALA A 42 6.34 -5.08 27.55
N LYS A 43 6.63 -6.39 27.71
CA LYS A 43 6.81 -7.04 29.01
C LYS A 43 8.23 -6.88 29.59
N ILE A 44 9.15 -6.27 28.86
CA ILE A 44 10.58 -6.14 29.23
C ILE A 44 10.90 -4.68 29.54
N ASP A 45 10.82 -3.82 28.54
CA ASP A 45 11.25 -2.41 28.61
C ASP A 45 10.35 -1.46 27.80
N GLY A 46 9.27 -1.98 27.21
CA GLY A 46 8.31 -1.24 26.41
C GLY A 46 8.17 -1.76 24.97
N PRO A 47 7.04 -1.45 24.31
CA PRO A 47 6.81 -1.87 22.94
C PRO A 47 7.82 -1.21 22.00
N ILE A 48 8.10 -1.89 20.89
CA ILE A 48 8.84 -1.29 19.78
C ILE A 48 7.91 -0.29 19.09
N ASP A 49 8.40 0.91 18.78
CA ASP A 49 7.71 1.88 17.91
C ASP A 49 7.66 1.34 16.47
N ILE A 50 6.68 0.45 16.23
CA ILE A 50 6.52 -0.25 14.95
C ILE A 50 6.07 0.73 13.87
N GLY A 51 5.16 1.64 14.21
CA GLY A 51 4.68 2.68 13.31
C GLY A 51 5.79 3.61 12.85
N GLY A 52 6.59 4.12 13.78
CA GLY A 52 7.73 4.99 13.48
C GLY A 52 8.81 4.30 12.66
N ILE A 53 9.13 3.03 12.96
CA ILE A 53 10.08 2.25 12.16
C ILE A 53 9.56 2.05 10.75
N GLN A 54 8.29 1.68 10.58
CA GLN A 54 7.69 1.49 9.27
C GLN A 54 7.70 2.80 8.47
N ARG A 55 7.37 3.92 9.11
CA ARG A 55 7.42 5.24 8.49
C ARG A 55 8.83 5.60 8.02
N TYR A 56 9.82 5.46 8.90
CA TYR A 56 11.21 5.73 8.55
C TYR A 56 11.66 4.92 7.32
N VAL A 57 11.40 3.62 7.33
CA VAL A 57 11.81 2.73 6.23
C VAL A 57 11.14 3.08 4.92
N THR A 58 9.83 3.33 4.93
CA THR A 58 9.08 3.67 3.72
C THR A 58 9.38 5.08 3.20
N ASP A 59 9.74 6.02 4.08
CA ASP A 59 10.21 7.35 3.69
C ASP A 59 11.60 7.29 3.04
N MET A 60 12.50 6.44 3.56
CA MET A 60 13.79 6.18 2.93
C MET A 60 13.64 5.47 1.58
N GLU A 61 12.76 4.45 1.49
CA GLU A 61 12.42 3.78 0.24
C GLU A 61 11.99 4.79 -0.84
N ARG A 62 11.11 5.73 -0.47
CA ARG A 62 10.64 6.80 -1.37
C ARG A 62 11.77 7.76 -1.74
N LYS A 63 12.56 8.21 -0.77
CA LYS A 63 13.67 9.16 -0.98
C LYS A 63 14.74 8.61 -1.93
N GLU A 64 15.04 7.32 -1.79
CA GLU A 64 16.07 6.64 -2.58
C GLU A 64 15.49 5.94 -3.83
N ASN A 65 14.20 6.14 -4.09
CA ASN A 65 13.47 5.54 -5.23
C ASN A 65 13.71 4.03 -5.36
N MET A 66 13.68 3.31 -4.23
CA MET A 66 13.93 1.87 -4.20
C MET A 66 12.78 1.11 -4.86
N GLN A 67 13.10 0.25 -5.80
CA GLN A 67 12.15 -0.69 -6.39
C GLN A 67 12.13 -1.99 -5.58
N ILE A 68 11.10 -2.18 -4.75
CA ILE A 68 11.00 -3.32 -3.84
C ILE A 68 10.01 -4.37 -4.38
N LEU A 69 8.83 -3.91 -4.82
CA LEU A 69 7.82 -4.81 -5.37
C LEU A 69 8.08 -5.07 -6.84
N HIS A 70 7.90 -6.31 -7.27
CA HIS A 70 8.04 -6.75 -8.65
C HIS A 70 6.79 -7.50 -9.10
N ALA A 71 6.39 -7.29 -10.36
CA ALA A 71 5.33 -8.07 -10.96
C ALA A 71 5.78 -9.53 -11.14
N GLY A 72 4.87 -10.46 -10.92
CA GLY A 72 5.09 -11.87 -11.21
C GLY A 72 5.06 -12.16 -12.71
N LYS A 73 5.50 -13.37 -13.08
CA LYS A 73 5.36 -13.84 -14.47
C LYS A 73 3.88 -13.91 -14.86
N GLU A 74 3.53 -13.30 -15.98
CA GLU A 74 2.15 -13.28 -16.46
C GLU A 74 1.57 -14.69 -16.64
N ASN A 75 0.36 -14.88 -16.12
CA ASN A 75 -0.36 -16.15 -16.17
C ASN A 75 -1.52 -16.16 -17.20
N GLY A 76 -1.69 -15.06 -17.95
CA GLY A 76 -2.72 -14.90 -18.97
C GLY A 76 -4.14 -14.63 -18.43
N MET A 77 -4.33 -14.54 -17.11
CA MET A 77 -5.63 -14.26 -16.50
C MET A 77 -5.72 -12.78 -16.06
N ASN A 78 -6.90 -12.19 -16.25
CA ASN A 78 -7.18 -10.82 -15.85
C ASN A 78 -8.23 -10.78 -14.74
N VAL A 79 -8.06 -9.83 -13.81
CA VAL A 79 -8.98 -9.59 -12.70
C VAL A 79 -9.45 -8.13 -12.74
N ALA A 80 -10.76 -7.95 -12.67
CA ALA A 80 -11.39 -6.64 -12.49
C ALA A 80 -11.56 -6.37 -10.99
N ILE A 81 -11.15 -5.18 -10.55
CA ILE A 81 -11.31 -4.70 -9.17
C ILE A 81 -12.24 -3.49 -9.18
N ILE A 82 -13.26 -3.50 -8.33
CA ILE A 82 -14.19 -2.39 -8.18
C ILE A 82 -13.74 -1.51 -7.01
N GLY A 83 -13.29 -0.32 -7.36
CA GLY A 83 -12.79 0.70 -6.41
C GLY A 83 -11.30 0.62 -6.12
N SER A 84 -10.66 1.79 -6.14
CA SER A 84 -9.23 2.00 -5.83
C SER A 84 -8.99 2.45 -4.39
N GLY A 85 -9.84 2.07 -3.46
CA GLY A 85 -9.60 2.25 -2.03
C GLY A 85 -8.47 1.32 -1.52
N PRO A 86 -8.11 1.37 -0.22
CA PRO A 86 -7.00 0.59 0.32
C PRO A 86 -7.12 -0.91 0.04
N ALA A 87 -8.31 -1.48 0.13
CA ALA A 87 -8.53 -2.90 -0.15
C ALA A 87 -8.27 -3.24 -1.63
N GLY A 88 -8.80 -2.43 -2.56
CA GLY A 88 -8.59 -2.64 -4.01
C GLY A 88 -7.12 -2.45 -4.40
N LEU A 89 -6.45 -1.45 -3.86
CA LEU A 89 -5.03 -1.21 -4.10
C LEU A 89 -4.15 -2.35 -3.57
N GLN A 90 -4.42 -2.85 -2.35
CA GLN A 90 -3.69 -4.00 -1.80
C GLN A 90 -3.94 -5.27 -2.63
N ALA A 91 -5.19 -5.52 -3.03
CA ALA A 91 -5.53 -6.65 -3.89
C ALA A 91 -4.81 -6.57 -5.24
N ALA A 92 -4.79 -5.38 -5.86
CA ALA A 92 -4.09 -5.15 -7.12
C ALA A 92 -2.58 -5.46 -7.01
N ALA A 93 -1.92 -4.95 -5.96
CA ALA A 93 -0.51 -5.24 -5.72
C ALA A 93 -0.24 -6.75 -5.57
N THR A 94 -1.06 -7.43 -4.78
CA THR A 94 -0.94 -8.88 -4.55
C THR A 94 -1.16 -9.68 -5.83
N LEU A 95 -2.17 -9.33 -6.62
CA LEU A 95 -2.50 -10.01 -7.88
C LEU A 95 -1.40 -9.79 -8.93
N ARG A 96 -0.88 -8.56 -9.05
CA ARG A 96 0.24 -8.27 -9.96
C ARG A 96 1.50 -9.04 -9.59
N GLN A 97 1.82 -9.18 -8.31
CA GLN A 97 2.94 -10.00 -7.84
C GLN A 97 2.73 -11.50 -8.17
N LYS A 98 1.49 -11.95 -8.32
CA LYS A 98 1.14 -13.33 -8.74
C LYS A 98 1.00 -13.48 -10.26
N GLY A 99 1.23 -12.43 -11.03
CA GLY A 99 1.22 -12.46 -12.49
C GLY A 99 -0.16 -12.31 -13.15
N TYR A 100 -1.19 -11.90 -12.39
CA TYR A 100 -2.50 -11.59 -12.99
C TYR A 100 -2.47 -10.21 -13.65
N GLY A 101 -3.14 -10.06 -14.80
CA GLY A 101 -3.56 -8.75 -15.30
C GLY A 101 -4.57 -8.12 -14.35
N VAL A 102 -4.52 -6.82 -14.13
CA VAL A 102 -5.40 -6.13 -13.18
C VAL A 102 -5.93 -4.83 -13.78
N ASP A 103 -7.23 -4.73 -13.89
CA ASP A 103 -7.97 -3.49 -14.17
C ASP A 103 -8.75 -3.05 -12.93
N ILE A 104 -8.50 -1.84 -12.44
CA ILE A 104 -9.24 -1.23 -11.33
C ILE A 104 -10.21 -0.21 -11.91
N TYR A 105 -11.48 -0.31 -11.59
CA TYR A 105 -12.52 0.63 -11.99
C TYR A 105 -12.83 1.57 -10.82
N GLU A 106 -12.48 2.84 -10.96
CA GLU A 106 -12.67 3.86 -9.93
C GLU A 106 -13.69 4.90 -10.39
N LYS A 107 -14.73 5.11 -9.60
CA LYS A 107 -15.80 6.07 -9.92
C LYS A 107 -15.37 7.54 -9.82
N ASN A 108 -14.33 7.82 -9.04
CA ASN A 108 -13.82 9.17 -8.83
C ASN A 108 -12.64 9.48 -9.76
N ALA A 109 -12.26 10.76 -9.81
CA ALA A 109 -11.14 11.25 -10.61
C ALA A 109 -9.76 10.89 -10.05
N LYS A 110 -9.68 10.50 -8.75
CA LYS A 110 -8.43 10.12 -8.07
C LYS A 110 -8.60 8.78 -7.36
N ALA A 111 -7.51 8.00 -7.34
CA ALA A 111 -7.43 6.77 -6.56
C ALA A 111 -7.25 7.05 -5.05
N GLY A 112 -7.39 6.00 -4.24
CA GLY A 112 -7.19 6.05 -2.79
C GLY A 112 -8.46 5.91 -1.98
N GLY A 113 -9.64 6.20 -2.56
CA GLY A 113 -10.91 6.13 -1.85
C GLY A 113 -10.90 6.99 -0.58
N TYR A 114 -11.20 6.40 0.59
CA TYR A 114 -11.20 7.15 1.86
C TYR A 114 -9.84 7.77 2.22
N LEU A 115 -8.74 7.22 1.73
CA LEU A 115 -7.40 7.78 1.95
C LEU A 115 -7.25 9.16 1.33
N THR A 116 -7.90 9.39 0.18
CA THR A 116 -7.85 10.66 -0.57
C THR A 116 -9.01 11.59 -0.19
N TYR A 117 -10.21 11.02 0.00
CA TYR A 117 -11.43 11.83 0.16
C TYR A 117 -11.92 11.96 1.59
N GLY A 118 -11.35 11.20 2.54
CA GLY A 118 -11.84 11.14 3.92
C GLY A 118 -10.81 11.49 4.98
N ILE A 119 -9.53 11.25 4.74
CA ILE A 119 -8.46 11.54 5.72
C ILE A 119 -7.89 12.93 5.45
N PRO A 120 -7.85 13.83 6.44
CA PRO A 120 -7.27 15.16 6.27
C PRO A 120 -5.80 15.12 5.89
N GLU A 121 -5.36 16.06 5.03
CA GLU A 121 -4.01 16.13 4.47
C GLU A 121 -2.91 16.26 5.55
N TYR A 122 -3.19 16.97 6.65
CA TYR A 122 -2.25 17.10 7.77
C TYR A 122 -1.91 15.74 8.42
N ARG A 123 -2.80 14.74 8.32
CA ARG A 123 -2.57 13.39 8.82
C ARG A 123 -2.01 12.46 7.76
N LEU A 124 -2.52 12.56 6.54
CA LEU A 124 -2.06 11.76 5.39
C LEU A 124 -1.87 12.67 4.17
N PRO A 125 -0.64 13.15 3.93
CA PRO A 125 -0.34 13.97 2.76
C PRO A 125 -0.70 13.25 1.45
N GLU A 126 -1.35 13.95 0.53
CA GLU A 126 -1.76 13.43 -0.78
C GLU A 126 -0.57 12.80 -1.52
N ALA A 127 0.60 13.43 -1.46
CA ALA A 127 1.82 12.92 -2.08
C ALA A 127 2.24 11.51 -1.61
N ILE A 128 1.80 11.07 -0.43
CA ILE A 128 2.05 9.71 0.07
C ILE A 128 1.07 8.72 -0.55
N VAL A 129 -0.19 9.13 -0.71
CA VAL A 129 -1.22 8.32 -1.38
C VAL A 129 -0.83 8.13 -2.85
N ASP A 130 -0.48 9.21 -3.53
CA ASP A 130 -0.05 9.18 -4.94
C ASP A 130 1.18 8.30 -5.14
N TYR A 131 2.16 8.38 -4.23
CA TYR A 131 3.34 7.52 -4.27
C TYR A 131 2.98 6.03 -4.20
N GLU A 132 2.11 5.64 -3.27
CA GLU A 132 1.70 4.23 -3.14
C GLU A 132 0.85 3.77 -4.32
N VAL A 133 -0.05 4.61 -4.83
CA VAL A 133 -0.84 4.33 -6.04
C VAL A 133 0.08 4.14 -7.24
N GLN A 134 1.03 5.06 -7.44
CA GLN A 134 1.96 4.99 -8.58
C GLN A 134 2.82 3.72 -8.55
N ARG A 135 3.22 3.25 -7.37
CA ARG A 135 3.95 1.99 -7.23
C ARG A 135 3.12 0.80 -7.71
N ILE A 136 1.82 0.78 -7.43
CA ILE A 136 0.91 -0.28 -7.87
C ILE A 136 0.68 -0.21 -9.38
N VAL A 137 0.56 1.00 -9.93
CA VAL A 137 0.51 1.21 -11.38
C VAL A 137 1.82 0.74 -12.05
N ASN A 138 2.97 1.02 -11.46
CA ASN A 138 4.27 0.58 -11.95
C ASN A 138 4.45 -0.95 -11.93
N LEU A 139 3.68 -1.68 -11.09
CA LEU A 139 3.57 -3.14 -11.16
C LEU A 139 2.76 -3.62 -12.38
N GLY A 140 2.14 -2.71 -13.13
CA GLY A 140 1.31 -3.00 -14.29
C GLY A 140 -0.18 -3.13 -13.98
N ALA A 141 -0.66 -2.62 -12.84
CA ALA A 141 -2.09 -2.44 -12.63
C ALA A 141 -2.60 -1.23 -13.42
N ASN A 142 -3.74 -1.35 -14.07
CA ASN A 142 -4.38 -0.27 -14.83
C ASN A 142 -5.55 0.29 -14.03
N ILE A 143 -5.61 1.61 -13.85
CA ILE A 143 -6.73 2.27 -13.15
C ILE A 143 -7.56 3.08 -14.16
N LYS A 144 -8.83 2.72 -14.28
CA LYS A 144 -9.82 3.42 -15.10
C LYS A 144 -10.63 4.36 -14.21
N TYR A 145 -10.31 5.64 -14.28
CA TYR A 145 -10.97 6.67 -13.48
C TYR A 145 -12.31 7.09 -14.09
N ASN A 146 -13.17 7.66 -13.25
CA ASN A 146 -14.51 8.16 -13.63
C ASN A 146 -15.39 7.06 -14.23
N VAL A 147 -15.26 5.82 -13.77
CA VAL A 147 -16.04 4.67 -14.22
C VAL A 147 -16.73 4.02 -13.02
N ALA A 148 -18.03 4.17 -12.93
CA ALA A 148 -18.85 3.54 -11.89
C ALA A 148 -19.44 2.21 -12.41
N VAL A 149 -19.02 1.11 -11.82
CA VAL A 149 -19.60 -0.22 -12.11
C VAL A 149 -21.05 -0.25 -11.65
N GLY A 150 -21.93 -0.78 -12.50
CA GLY A 150 -23.38 -0.79 -12.32
C GLY A 150 -24.08 0.46 -12.84
N LYS A 151 -23.34 1.48 -13.31
CA LYS A 151 -23.88 2.69 -13.95
C LYS A 151 -23.28 2.89 -15.34
N ASP A 152 -21.95 3.00 -15.42
CA ASP A 152 -21.25 3.28 -16.68
C ASP A 152 -20.83 2.00 -17.41
N ILE A 153 -20.65 0.92 -16.66
CA ILE A 153 -20.41 -0.44 -17.15
C ILE A 153 -21.21 -1.44 -16.33
N THR A 154 -21.68 -2.52 -16.97
CA THR A 154 -22.35 -3.66 -16.34
C THR A 154 -21.37 -4.77 -15.97
N MET A 155 -21.81 -5.75 -15.20
CA MET A 155 -21.00 -6.94 -14.85
C MET A 155 -21.33 -8.14 -15.74
N ASP A 156 -22.16 -7.93 -16.77
CA ASP A 156 -22.59 -8.97 -17.71
C ASP A 156 -21.55 -9.18 -18.82
#